data_825803e6116cd90daa4e1816a32babee
#
_entry.id   825803e6116cd90daa4e1816a32babee
#
_cell.length_a   1.000
_cell.length_b   1.000
_cell.length_c   1.000
_cell.angle_alpha   90.00
_cell.angle_beta   90.00
_cell.angle_gamma   90.00
#
_symmetry.space_group_name_H-M   'P 1'
#
loop_
_entity.id
_entity.type
_entity.pdbx_description
1 polymer ?
#
loop_
_entity_poly.entity_id
_entity_poly.type
_entity_poly.pdbx_seq_one_letter_code
_entity_poly.pdbx_strand_id
1 'polypeptide(L)'
;MSTEKLHLFNFGDPKIKTLHITWFAFFLTFVVWFSHAPMMAIIKEAFDLSTPQIKALLILNVALTIPSRIVIGTLVDKYGPRLVFSTLLMIGGLIAVGFASAQTYEQLAVMRFLSGFIGAGFVIGIRMVSEWFPAKQVGIAEGIYGGWGNFGSAAAAMSLPTIALLYGGDDGWRYAIGMMGVIAFLYGIIYRRIAKDTPKGSTYFKPKKHGGLEVTSKADFYFYLAMNVPMYLALAVLTWKLSPVNLGLLNDMASNGIYLILVVLFIVQVRTIHHVNKEHLAQGVPEIQRYKFKQVAVLDIAYFVTFGSELAVVSMLPLFFLDTFEGLSAVQAGLLASGFAFMNLVARPTGGHLSDSIGRRKTLSVLIAGLAVGYFVLSQIDADWWIPLAVIATMACSFFVQAGEGAVFAIVPLVQRRMTGQIAGMAGAYGNVGAVIYLTVLSFVDYSTFFMVIGASAILVFMLVQFMDEPSGKMAEILPDGTVQLIDVE
;
A
#
# COMPACT_ATOMS: atom_id res chain seq x y z
N MET A 1 -22.79 -27.06 -0.83
CA MET A 1 -23.18 -25.95 0.07
C MET A 1 -23.20 -24.69 -0.75
N SER A 2 -24.32 -23.97 -0.82
CA SER A 2 -24.44 -22.75 -1.60
C SER A 2 -23.45 -21.71 -1.06
N THR A 3 -22.57 -21.19 -1.91
CA THR A 3 -21.78 -20.00 -1.61
C THR A 3 -22.76 -18.87 -1.35
N GLU A 4 -22.94 -18.53 -0.09
CA GLU A 4 -23.75 -17.38 0.31
C GLU A 4 -23.21 -16.15 -0.40
N LYS A 5 -23.97 -15.61 -1.36
CA LYS A 5 -23.56 -14.44 -2.14
C LYS A 5 -23.38 -13.26 -1.19
N LEU A 6 -22.29 -12.54 -1.33
CA LEU A 6 -22.03 -11.34 -0.55
C LEU A 6 -23.00 -10.22 -0.96
N HIS A 7 -23.99 -9.93 -0.12
CA HIS A 7 -24.99 -8.87 -0.36
C HIS A 7 -24.47 -7.55 0.20
N LEU A 8 -23.71 -6.79 -0.59
CA LEU A 8 -23.00 -5.57 -0.18
C LEU A 8 -23.91 -4.46 0.37
N PHE A 9 -25.17 -4.44 0.02
CA PHE A 9 -26.14 -3.43 0.48
C PHE A 9 -27.02 -3.90 1.64
N ASN A 10 -26.72 -5.07 2.22
CA ASN A 10 -27.40 -5.54 3.42
C ASN A 10 -26.77 -4.91 4.69
N PHE A 11 -27.09 -3.65 4.96
CA PHE A 11 -26.60 -2.93 6.15
C PHE A 11 -27.15 -3.46 7.48
N GLY A 12 -28.09 -4.39 7.46
CA GLY A 12 -28.52 -5.14 8.63
C GLY A 12 -27.50 -6.17 9.12
N ASP A 13 -26.61 -6.65 8.20
CA ASP A 13 -25.55 -7.59 8.54
C ASP A 13 -24.35 -6.83 9.17
N PRO A 14 -23.95 -7.15 10.42
CA PRO A 14 -22.84 -6.50 11.07
C PRO A 14 -21.51 -6.60 10.32
N LYS A 15 -21.25 -7.71 9.59
CA LYS A 15 -20.03 -7.86 8.78
C LYS A 15 -20.00 -6.89 7.60
N ILE A 16 -21.12 -6.71 6.91
CA ILE A 16 -21.25 -5.74 5.80
C ILE A 16 -21.11 -4.32 6.32
N LYS A 17 -21.76 -3.99 7.44
CA LYS A 17 -21.59 -2.69 8.09
C LYS A 17 -20.12 -2.42 8.46
N THR A 18 -19.44 -3.42 9.04
CA THR A 18 -18.01 -3.30 9.39
C THR A 18 -17.14 -3.09 8.16
N LEU A 19 -17.41 -3.82 7.06
CA LEU A 19 -16.71 -3.61 5.79
C LEU A 19 -16.86 -2.16 5.32
N HIS A 20 -18.10 -1.62 5.32
CA HIS A 20 -18.36 -0.26 4.85
C HIS A 20 -17.68 0.83 5.68
N ILE A 21 -17.76 0.76 7.00
CA ILE A 21 -17.09 1.77 7.85
C ILE A 21 -15.56 1.66 7.74
N THR A 22 -15.03 0.46 7.45
CA THR A 22 -13.59 0.21 7.40
C THR A 22 -12.99 0.62 6.05
N TRP A 23 -13.65 0.29 4.91
CA TRP A 23 -13.15 0.79 3.62
C TRP A 23 -13.26 2.32 3.53
N PHE A 24 -14.28 2.94 4.14
CA PHE A 24 -14.39 4.39 4.15
C PHE A 24 -13.28 5.05 5.01
N ALA A 25 -12.91 4.42 6.13
CA ALA A 25 -11.72 4.84 6.89
C ALA A 25 -10.47 4.82 6.01
N PHE A 26 -10.28 3.75 5.23
CA PHE A 26 -9.15 3.62 4.33
C PHE A 26 -9.22 4.60 3.15
N PHE A 27 -10.40 4.84 2.60
CA PHE A 27 -10.64 5.87 1.59
C PHE A 27 -10.17 7.26 2.08
N LEU A 28 -10.54 7.65 3.29
CA LEU A 28 -10.09 8.93 3.86
C LEU A 28 -8.58 8.98 4.04
N THR A 29 -7.93 7.87 4.43
CA THR A 29 -6.47 7.85 4.50
C THR A 29 -5.84 8.08 3.13
N PHE A 30 -6.39 7.52 2.05
CA PHE A 30 -5.90 7.72 0.69
C PHE A 30 -6.18 9.12 0.15
N VAL A 31 -7.35 9.69 0.44
CA VAL A 31 -7.63 11.10 0.11
C VAL A 31 -6.57 12.00 0.73
N VAL A 32 -6.31 11.85 2.02
CA VAL A 32 -5.32 12.66 2.76
C VAL A 32 -3.90 12.41 2.24
N TRP A 33 -3.53 11.14 2.05
CA TRP A 33 -2.19 10.75 1.64
C TRP A 33 -1.82 11.25 0.25
N PHE A 34 -2.78 11.24 -0.68
CA PHE A 34 -2.58 11.63 -2.09
C PHE A 34 -3.09 13.04 -2.42
N SER A 35 -3.59 13.81 -1.45
CA SER A 35 -4.11 15.17 -1.67
C SER A 35 -3.11 16.12 -2.34
N HIS A 36 -1.81 15.91 -2.14
CA HIS A 36 -0.75 16.73 -2.72
C HIS A 36 -0.59 16.52 -4.24
N ALA A 37 -0.82 15.29 -4.75
CA ALA A 37 -0.52 14.95 -6.13
C ALA A 37 -1.23 15.89 -7.14
N PRO A 38 -2.57 16.09 -7.06
CA PRO A 38 -3.25 17.02 -7.94
C PRO A 38 -2.97 18.50 -7.62
N MET A 39 -2.42 18.81 -6.42
CA MET A 39 -2.06 20.17 -6.01
C MET A 39 -0.61 20.52 -6.32
N MET A 40 0.19 19.57 -6.81
CA MET A 40 1.64 19.74 -6.92
C MET A 40 2.03 20.90 -7.84
N ALA A 41 1.29 21.15 -8.93
CA ALA A 41 1.54 22.27 -9.81
C ALA A 41 1.34 23.62 -9.07
N ILE A 42 0.26 23.74 -8.30
CA ILE A 42 -0.04 24.94 -7.51
C ILE A 42 0.99 25.14 -6.39
N ILE A 43 1.35 24.05 -5.70
CA ILE A 43 2.38 24.10 -4.64
C ILE A 43 3.74 24.47 -5.22
N LYS A 44 4.08 23.98 -6.42
CA LYS A 44 5.31 24.34 -7.15
C LYS A 44 5.41 25.85 -7.34
N GLU A 45 4.35 26.49 -7.82
CA GLU A 45 4.29 27.92 -8.06
C GLU A 45 4.34 28.71 -6.73
N ALA A 46 3.53 28.29 -5.74
CA ALA A 46 3.44 28.98 -4.44
C ALA A 46 4.77 29.01 -3.66
N PHE A 47 5.66 28.04 -3.86
CA PHE A 47 6.96 27.95 -3.17
C PHE A 47 8.16 28.09 -4.10
N ASP A 48 7.94 28.40 -5.39
CA ASP A 48 8.99 28.47 -6.43
C ASP A 48 9.90 27.21 -6.43
N LEU A 49 9.27 26.03 -6.44
CA LEU A 49 9.99 24.77 -6.30
C LEU A 49 10.66 24.36 -7.61
N SER A 50 11.93 23.97 -7.49
CA SER A 50 12.66 23.32 -8.57
C SER A 50 12.16 21.89 -8.84
N THR A 51 12.38 21.38 -10.05
CA THR A 51 12.04 19.99 -10.42
C THR A 51 12.64 18.94 -9.46
N PRO A 52 13.92 19.05 -9.01
CA PRO A 52 14.45 18.13 -8.01
C PRO A 52 13.69 18.15 -6.68
N GLN A 53 13.28 19.34 -6.21
CA GLN A 53 12.50 19.48 -4.97
C GLN A 53 11.12 18.81 -5.07
N ILE A 54 10.45 18.93 -6.22
CA ILE A 54 9.17 18.24 -6.47
C ILE A 54 9.36 16.73 -6.44
N LYS A 55 10.36 16.21 -7.17
CA LYS A 55 10.69 14.79 -7.19
C LYS A 55 11.02 14.26 -5.79
N ALA A 56 11.68 15.05 -4.95
CA ALA A 56 11.92 14.72 -3.54
C ALA A 56 10.61 14.59 -2.74
N LEU A 57 9.69 15.55 -2.89
CA LEU A 57 8.39 15.48 -2.20
C LEU A 57 7.59 14.23 -2.61
N LEU A 58 7.67 13.79 -3.86
CA LEU A 58 7.03 12.55 -4.33
C LEU A 58 7.61 11.32 -3.64
N ILE A 59 8.94 11.22 -3.52
CA ILE A 59 9.61 10.09 -2.86
C ILE A 59 9.33 10.08 -1.35
N LEU A 60 9.39 11.24 -0.69
CA LEU A 60 9.15 11.38 0.74
C LEU A 60 7.77 10.86 1.15
N ASN A 61 6.77 11.01 0.30
CA ASN A 61 5.41 10.56 0.54
C ASN A 61 5.31 9.06 0.88
N VAL A 62 6.14 8.23 0.28
CA VAL A 62 6.04 6.77 0.40
C VAL A 62 7.11 6.17 1.32
N ALA A 63 8.15 6.93 1.63
CA ALA A 63 9.33 6.44 2.34
C ALA A 63 9.04 5.94 3.75
N LEU A 64 8.39 6.77 4.58
CA LEU A 64 8.07 6.38 5.96
C LEU A 64 7.03 5.26 6.02
N THR A 65 6.26 5.02 4.95
CA THR A 65 5.27 3.95 4.91
C THR A 65 5.92 2.57 5.00
N ILE A 66 7.17 2.40 4.55
CA ILE A 66 7.91 1.14 4.66
C ILE A 66 7.98 0.66 6.13
N PRO A 67 8.63 1.37 7.05
CA PRO A 67 8.68 0.96 8.45
C PRO A 67 7.32 1.04 9.14
N SER A 68 6.48 2.01 8.76
CA SER A 68 5.16 2.19 9.36
C SER A 68 4.25 0.99 9.19
N ARG A 69 4.24 0.34 8.02
CA ARG A 69 3.42 -0.86 7.77
C ARG A 69 3.81 -2.03 8.67
N ILE A 70 5.09 -2.22 8.93
CA ILE A 70 5.58 -3.26 9.84
C ILE A 70 5.18 -2.96 11.28
N VAL A 71 5.40 -1.71 11.73
CA VAL A 71 5.05 -1.27 13.07
C VAL A 71 3.53 -1.35 13.29
N ILE A 72 2.75 -0.82 12.36
CA ILE A 72 1.28 -0.86 12.44
C ILE A 72 0.76 -2.28 12.36
N GLY A 73 1.33 -3.17 11.54
CA GLY A 73 1.00 -4.60 11.52
C GLY A 73 1.17 -5.26 12.89
N THR A 74 2.25 -4.95 13.58
CA THR A 74 2.48 -5.43 14.96
C THR A 74 1.50 -4.80 15.96
N LEU A 75 1.24 -3.50 15.83
CA LEU A 75 0.31 -2.80 16.73
C LEU A 75 -1.13 -3.27 16.55
N VAL A 76 -1.57 -3.52 15.32
CA VAL A 76 -2.92 -4.01 15.05
C VAL A 76 -3.14 -5.40 15.63
N ASP A 77 -2.16 -6.29 15.51
CA ASP A 77 -2.23 -7.62 16.11
C ASP A 77 -2.30 -7.56 17.64
N LYS A 78 -1.63 -6.59 18.26
CA LYS A 78 -1.58 -6.42 19.72
C LYS A 78 -2.80 -5.71 20.30
N TYR A 79 -3.24 -4.61 19.68
CA TYR A 79 -4.23 -3.69 20.25
C TYR A 79 -5.60 -3.75 19.57
N GLY A 80 -5.70 -4.45 18.43
CA GLY A 80 -6.92 -4.54 17.62
C GLY A 80 -7.08 -3.41 16.61
N PRO A 81 -7.76 -3.69 15.49
CA PRO A 81 -7.89 -2.76 14.37
C PRO A 81 -8.71 -1.51 14.72
N ARG A 82 -9.70 -1.60 15.59
CA ARG A 82 -10.53 -0.47 16.03
C ARG A 82 -9.69 0.67 16.62
N LEU A 83 -8.82 0.34 17.59
CA LEU A 83 -7.98 1.34 18.26
C LEU A 83 -6.95 1.90 17.30
N VAL A 84 -6.24 1.02 16.60
CA VAL A 84 -5.11 1.42 15.76
C VAL A 84 -5.58 2.27 14.58
N PHE A 85 -6.70 1.90 13.92
CA PHE A 85 -7.22 2.70 12.79
C PHE A 85 -7.73 4.08 13.22
N SER A 86 -8.49 4.14 14.32
CA SER A 86 -8.96 5.44 14.83
C SER A 86 -7.79 6.38 15.16
N THR A 87 -6.74 5.87 15.79
CA THR A 87 -5.55 6.66 16.14
C THR A 87 -4.79 7.09 14.88
N LEU A 88 -4.64 6.19 13.88
CA LEU A 88 -3.99 6.51 12.61
C LEU A 88 -4.73 7.67 11.88
N LEU A 89 -6.06 7.61 11.81
CA LEU A 89 -6.88 8.66 11.17
C LEU A 89 -6.72 10.01 11.88
N MET A 90 -6.73 10.02 13.20
CA MET A 90 -6.55 11.26 13.97
C MET A 90 -5.15 11.85 13.77
N ILE A 91 -4.09 11.05 13.87
CA ILE A 91 -2.71 11.51 13.63
C ILE A 91 -2.54 11.95 12.17
N GLY A 92 -3.04 11.18 11.22
CA GLY A 92 -2.99 11.51 9.80
C GLY A 92 -3.71 12.82 9.47
N GLY A 93 -4.86 13.06 10.09
CA GLY A 93 -5.58 14.32 9.97
C GLY A 93 -4.75 15.51 10.47
N LEU A 94 -4.09 15.38 11.63
CA LEU A 94 -3.20 16.43 12.16
C LEU A 94 -1.99 16.69 11.25
N ILE A 95 -1.39 15.62 10.68
CA ILE A 95 -0.28 15.76 9.73
C ILE A 95 -0.73 16.52 8.48
N ALA A 96 -1.93 16.24 7.95
CA ALA A 96 -2.48 16.94 6.78
C ALA A 96 -2.70 18.43 7.06
N VAL A 97 -3.24 18.78 8.24
CA VAL A 97 -3.37 20.18 8.67
C VAL A 97 -1.98 20.83 8.80
N GLY A 98 -1.00 20.11 9.36
CA GLY A 98 0.39 20.58 9.41
C GLY A 98 0.99 20.83 8.03
N PHE A 99 0.75 19.94 7.06
CA PHE A 99 1.18 20.13 5.67
C PHE A 99 0.53 21.39 5.04
N ALA A 100 -0.78 21.55 5.24
CA ALA A 100 -1.52 22.71 4.75
C ALA A 100 -1.04 24.04 5.39
N SER A 101 -0.47 23.99 6.59
CA SER A 101 0.03 25.16 7.33
C SER A 101 1.52 25.48 7.05
N ALA A 102 2.21 24.66 6.24
CA ALA A 102 3.63 24.83 5.96
C ALA A 102 3.90 26.18 5.26
N GLN A 103 4.99 26.85 5.66
CA GLN A 103 5.44 28.15 5.12
C GLN A 103 6.77 28.04 4.38
N THR A 104 7.52 26.93 4.55
CA THR A 104 8.79 26.70 3.90
C THR A 104 8.84 25.33 3.26
N TYR A 105 9.77 25.14 2.30
CA TYR A 105 9.98 23.85 1.65
C TYR A 105 10.34 22.74 2.65
N GLU A 106 11.16 23.05 3.67
CA GLU A 106 11.57 22.09 4.69
C GLU A 106 10.38 21.61 5.51
N GLN A 107 9.45 22.52 5.85
CA GLN A 107 8.21 22.17 6.54
C GLN A 107 7.33 21.28 5.65
N LEU A 108 7.19 21.61 4.36
CA LEU A 108 6.50 20.74 3.40
C LEU A 108 7.15 19.35 3.36
N ALA A 109 8.49 19.27 3.26
CA ALA A 109 9.22 18.03 3.17
C ALA A 109 9.05 17.16 4.44
N VAL A 110 9.14 17.78 5.61
CA VAL A 110 8.92 17.07 6.90
C VAL A 110 7.49 16.54 7.00
N MET A 111 6.48 17.38 6.72
CA MET A 111 5.08 16.94 6.79
C MET A 111 4.78 15.88 5.72
N ARG A 112 5.43 15.98 4.56
CA ARG A 112 5.33 15.00 3.48
C ARG A 112 5.92 13.66 3.87
N PHE A 113 7.08 13.64 4.52
CA PHE A 113 7.67 12.45 5.09
C PHE A 113 6.76 11.81 6.15
N LEU A 114 6.26 12.62 7.10
CA LEU A 114 5.34 12.13 8.14
C LEU A 114 4.03 11.60 7.59
N SER A 115 3.53 12.16 6.47
CA SER A 115 2.30 11.67 5.85
C SER A 115 2.42 10.24 5.30
N GLY A 116 3.63 9.74 5.07
CA GLY A 116 3.87 8.33 4.76
C GLY A 116 3.36 7.36 5.84
N PHE A 117 3.25 7.81 7.10
CA PHE A 117 2.64 7.02 8.18
C PHE A 117 1.17 6.66 7.90
N ILE A 118 0.44 7.52 7.20
CA ILE A 118 -0.98 7.35 6.86
C ILE A 118 -1.19 6.15 5.93
N GLY A 119 -0.25 5.88 5.03
CA GLY A 119 -0.29 4.76 4.09
C GLY A 119 -0.26 3.37 4.77
N ALA A 120 0.04 3.29 6.06
CA ALA A 120 -0.05 2.06 6.84
C ALA A 120 -1.49 1.65 7.19
N GLY A 121 -2.50 2.50 6.93
CA GLY A 121 -3.92 2.21 7.16
C GLY A 121 -4.39 0.93 6.46
N PHE A 122 -3.81 0.59 5.31
CA PHE A 122 -4.14 -0.62 4.57
C PHE A 122 -4.05 -1.89 5.41
N VAL A 123 -2.96 -2.08 6.15
CA VAL A 123 -2.71 -3.28 6.96
C VAL A 123 -3.77 -3.49 8.05
N ILE A 124 -4.29 -2.40 8.60
CA ILE A 124 -5.27 -2.43 9.69
C ILE A 124 -6.59 -3.03 9.20
N GLY A 125 -7.06 -2.60 8.04
CA GLY A 125 -8.33 -3.08 7.52
C GLY A 125 -8.24 -4.50 6.94
N ILE A 126 -7.09 -4.92 6.40
CA ILE A 126 -6.85 -6.32 6.04
C ILE A 126 -7.06 -7.20 7.28
N ARG A 127 -6.48 -6.84 8.43
CA ARG A 127 -6.70 -7.55 9.68
C ARG A 127 -8.18 -7.50 10.13
N MET A 128 -8.85 -6.34 10.03
CA MET A 128 -10.26 -6.21 10.36
C MET A 128 -11.13 -7.13 9.48
N VAL A 129 -10.93 -7.11 8.16
CA VAL A 129 -11.71 -7.92 7.22
C VAL A 129 -11.49 -9.41 7.48
N SER A 130 -10.26 -9.84 7.71
CA SER A 130 -9.96 -11.26 8.00
C SER A 130 -10.58 -11.75 9.31
N GLU A 131 -10.88 -10.87 10.29
CA GLU A 131 -11.60 -11.24 11.51
C GLU A 131 -13.12 -11.39 11.29
N TRP A 132 -13.68 -10.66 10.33
CA TRP A 132 -15.12 -10.58 10.11
C TRP A 132 -15.63 -11.49 9.00
N PHE A 133 -14.77 -11.92 8.05
CA PHE A 133 -15.17 -12.71 6.89
C PHE A 133 -14.56 -14.11 6.88
N PRO A 134 -15.33 -15.14 6.49
CA PRO A 134 -14.81 -16.49 6.33
C PRO A 134 -13.84 -16.58 5.13
N ALA A 135 -12.97 -17.60 5.10
CA ALA A 135 -11.93 -17.79 4.10
C ALA A 135 -12.46 -17.72 2.64
N LYS A 136 -13.65 -18.28 2.37
CA LYS A 136 -14.29 -18.26 1.03
C LYS A 136 -14.82 -16.89 0.58
N GLN A 137 -14.88 -15.91 1.47
CA GLN A 137 -15.37 -14.55 1.17
C GLN A 137 -14.30 -13.49 1.43
N VAL A 138 -13.18 -13.87 2.02
CA VAL A 138 -12.15 -12.91 2.46
C VAL A 138 -11.52 -12.20 1.26
N GLY A 139 -11.22 -12.91 0.17
CA GLY A 139 -10.58 -12.32 -1.01
C GLY A 139 -11.42 -11.21 -1.65
N ILE A 140 -12.71 -11.45 -1.87
CA ILE A 140 -13.60 -10.42 -2.41
C ILE A 140 -13.81 -9.27 -1.41
N ALA A 141 -13.92 -9.57 -0.11
CA ALA A 141 -14.10 -8.54 0.92
C ALA A 141 -12.84 -7.66 1.06
N GLU A 142 -11.65 -8.24 1.02
CA GLU A 142 -10.37 -7.51 1.01
C GLU A 142 -10.17 -6.73 -0.29
N GLY A 143 -10.59 -7.28 -1.43
CA GLY A 143 -10.61 -6.59 -2.71
C GLY A 143 -11.49 -5.34 -2.69
N ILE A 144 -12.69 -5.43 -2.10
CA ILE A 144 -13.59 -4.28 -1.91
C ILE A 144 -12.97 -3.28 -0.93
N TYR A 145 -12.48 -3.74 0.22
CA TYR A 145 -11.81 -2.89 1.20
C TYR A 145 -10.65 -2.12 0.56
N GLY A 146 -9.73 -2.83 -0.09
CA GLY A 146 -8.56 -2.24 -0.72
C GLY A 146 -8.91 -1.37 -1.91
N GLY A 147 -9.78 -1.83 -2.81
CA GLY A 147 -10.14 -1.13 -4.03
C GLY A 147 -10.94 0.16 -3.76
N TRP A 148 -11.97 0.07 -2.95
CA TRP A 148 -12.78 1.25 -2.60
C TRP A 148 -12.03 2.22 -1.69
N GLY A 149 -11.10 1.73 -0.87
CA GLY A 149 -10.21 2.59 -0.10
C GLY A 149 -9.21 3.32 -0.98
N ASN A 150 -8.49 2.62 -1.88
CA ASN A 150 -7.52 3.23 -2.80
C ASN A 150 -8.18 4.23 -3.77
N PHE A 151 -9.47 4.08 -4.07
CA PHE A 151 -10.23 5.07 -4.83
C PHE A 151 -10.15 6.48 -4.22
N GLY A 152 -9.80 6.61 -2.94
CA GLY A 152 -9.55 7.90 -2.29
C GLY A 152 -8.53 8.77 -3.03
N SER A 153 -7.51 8.19 -3.67
CA SER A 153 -6.56 8.93 -4.50
C SER A 153 -7.20 9.52 -5.77
N ALA A 154 -8.08 8.76 -6.43
CA ALA A 154 -8.87 9.27 -7.55
C ALA A 154 -9.83 10.39 -7.10
N ALA A 155 -10.53 10.19 -5.99
CA ALA A 155 -11.42 11.19 -5.42
C ALA A 155 -10.67 12.50 -5.09
N ALA A 156 -9.46 12.40 -4.55
CA ALA A 156 -8.60 13.56 -4.33
C ALA A 156 -8.25 14.26 -5.65
N ALA A 157 -7.81 13.51 -6.66
CA ALA A 157 -7.43 14.05 -7.97
C ALA A 157 -8.61 14.70 -8.71
N MET A 158 -9.82 14.15 -8.58
CA MET A 158 -11.03 14.67 -9.22
C MET A 158 -11.60 15.90 -8.51
N SER A 159 -11.47 16.00 -7.19
CA SER A 159 -12.23 17.00 -6.41
C SER A 159 -11.36 18.13 -5.84
N LEU A 160 -10.14 17.83 -5.35
CA LEU A 160 -9.37 18.83 -4.62
C LEU A 160 -8.93 20.04 -5.45
N PRO A 161 -8.54 19.91 -6.74
CA PRO A 161 -8.24 21.09 -7.55
C PRO A 161 -9.43 22.05 -7.68
N THR A 162 -10.63 21.49 -7.89
CA THR A 162 -11.86 22.30 -7.96
C THR A 162 -12.19 22.96 -6.61
N ILE A 163 -12.03 22.21 -5.52
CA ILE A 163 -12.23 22.76 -4.16
C ILE A 163 -11.23 23.88 -3.88
N ALA A 164 -9.96 23.71 -4.25
CA ALA A 164 -8.96 24.76 -4.11
C ALA A 164 -9.33 26.02 -4.88
N LEU A 165 -9.81 25.89 -6.12
CA LEU A 165 -10.29 27.02 -6.93
C LEU A 165 -11.52 27.73 -6.31
N LEU A 166 -12.44 26.96 -5.69
CA LEU A 166 -13.62 27.53 -5.02
C LEU A 166 -13.27 28.36 -3.80
N TYR A 167 -12.24 27.98 -3.04
CA TYR A 167 -11.73 28.83 -1.96
C TYR A 167 -11.02 30.08 -2.50
N GLY A 168 -10.40 29.95 -3.67
CA GLY A 168 -9.71 31.03 -4.37
C GLY A 168 -8.39 31.47 -3.73
N GLY A 169 -7.67 32.35 -4.46
CA GLY A 169 -6.39 32.89 -4.03
C GLY A 169 -5.26 31.85 -3.98
N ASP A 170 -4.08 32.29 -3.55
CA ASP A 170 -2.86 31.50 -3.48
C ASP A 170 -2.91 30.40 -2.41
N ASP A 171 -3.80 30.52 -1.44
CA ASP A 171 -3.97 29.60 -0.31
C ASP A 171 -5.09 28.58 -0.50
N GLY A 172 -5.79 28.56 -1.63
CA GLY A 172 -6.91 27.65 -1.89
C GLY A 172 -6.55 26.17 -1.69
N TRP A 173 -5.34 25.76 -2.08
CA TRP A 173 -4.83 24.41 -1.87
C TRP A 173 -4.67 24.05 -0.39
N ARG A 174 -4.33 25.03 0.46
CA ARG A 174 -4.17 24.85 1.91
C ARG A 174 -5.51 24.51 2.56
N TYR A 175 -6.56 25.24 2.20
CA TYR A 175 -7.92 25.00 2.69
C TYR A 175 -8.42 23.63 2.22
N ALA A 176 -8.21 23.27 0.94
CA ALA A 176 -8.62 21.97 0.41
C ALA A 176 -7.96 20.79 1.16
N ILE A 177 -6.65 20.81 1.33
CA ILE A 177 -5.91 19.76 2.04
C ILE A 177 -6.24 19.77 3.54
N GLY A 178 -6.26 20.93 4.19
CA GLY A 178 -6.55 21.10 5.61
C GLY A 178 -7.95 20.58 5.96
N MET A 179 -8.95 20.87 5.13
CA MET A 179 -10.32 20.37 5.31
C MET A 179 -10.37 18.84 5.30
N MET A 180 -9.65 18.16 4.38
CA MET A 180 -9.59 16.70 4.36
C MET A 180 -8.92 16.15 5.62
N GLY A 181 -7.90 16.85 6.15
CA GLY A 181 -7.27 16.50 7.41
C GLY A 181 -8.26 16.56 8.59
N VAL A 182 -9.07 17.61 8.68
CA VAL A 182 -10.11 17.75 9.71
C VAL A 182 -11.17 16.65 9.58
N ILE A 183 -11.63 16.35 8.36
CA ILE A 183 -12.61 15.27 8.10
C ILE A 183 -12.04 13.92 8.55
N ALA A 184 -10.79 13.60 8.21
CA ALA A 184 -10.15 12.36 8.62
C ALA A 184 -10.02 12.26 10.16
N PHE A 185 -9.64 13.34 10.83
CA PHE A 185 -9.56 13.41 12.28
C PHE A 185 -10.92 13.13 12.95
N LEU A 186 -11.97 13.81 12.53
CA LEU A 186 -13.32 13.63 13.05
C LEU A 186 -13.85 12.22 12.78
N TYR A 187 -13.58 11.68 11.58
CA TYR A 187 -13.96 10.30 11.28
C TYR A 187 -13.20 9.29 12.16
N GLY A 188 -11.95 9.56 12.52
CA GLY A 188 -11.20 8.74 13.48
C GLY A 188 -11.92 8.63 14.82
N ILE A 189 -12.50 9.72 15.32
CA ILE A 189 -13.31 9.74 16.55
C ILE A 189 -14.60 8.92 16.36
N ILE A 190 -15.28 9.09 15.24
CA ILE A 190 -16.50 8.33 14.89
C ILE A 190 -16.18 6.84 14.81
N TYR A 191 -15.15 6.47 14.04
CA TYR A 191 -14.71 5.08 13.88
C TYR A 191 -14.42 4.40 15.21
N ARG A 192 -13.76 5.10 16.14
CA ARG A 192 -13.49 4.62 17.51
C ARG A 192 -14.76 4.22 18.25
N ARG A 193 -15.88 4.91 18.00
CA ARG A 193 -17.15 4.68 18.69
C ARG A 193 -17.97 3.56 18.06
N ILE A 194 -17.94 3.43 16.73
CA ILE A 194 -18.85 2.52 15.99
C ILE A 194 -18.22 1.17 15.60
N ALA A 195 -16.90 1.12 15.37
CA ALA A 195 -16.20 -0.10 14.98
C ALA A 195 -16.07 -1.09 16.14
N LYS A 196 -15.96 -2.37 15.82
CA LYS A 196 -15.65 -3.46 16.75
C LYS A 196 -14.57 -4.34 16.13
N ASP A 197 -13.65 -4.85 16.95
CA ASP A 197 -12.52 -5.64 16.45
C ASP A 197 -12.95 -6.99 15.88
N THR A 198 -13.98 -7.63 16.49
CA THR A 198 -14.47 -8.96 16.12
C THR A 198 -15.98 -9.03 16.13
N PRO A 199 -16.59 -10.03 15.46
CA PRO A 199 -17.99 -10.36 15.60
C PRO A 199 -18.40 -10.64 17.06
N LYS A 200 -19.68 -10.45 17.37
CA LYS A 200 -20.20 -10.73 18.70
C LYS A 200 -20.05 -12.22 19.04
N GLY A 201 -19.42 -12.52 20.16
CA GLY A 201 -19.16 -13.89 20.60
C GLY A 201 -17.80 -14.45 20.16
N SER A 202 -17.05 -13.73 19.32
CA SER A 202 -15.69 -14.10 18.93
C SER A 202 -14.64 -13.37 19.78
N THR A 203 -13.51 -14.05 20.05
CA THR A 203 -12.38 -13.47 20.76
C THR A 203 -11.31 -13.03 19.77
N TYR A 204 -10.79 -11.81 19.93
CA TYR A 204 -9.68 -11.33 19.11
C TYR A 204 -8.40 -12.11 19.45
N PHE A 205 -7.88 -12.84 18.47
CA PHE A 205 -6.66 -13.63 18.66
C PHE A 205 -5.43 -12.72 18.62
N LYS A 206 -4.64 -12.74 19.71
CA LYS A 206 -3.37 -12.04 19.82
C LYS A 206 -2.22 -13.02 19.67
N PRO A 207 -1.25 -12.79 18.79
CA PRO A 207 -0.07 -13.64 18.69
C PRO A 207 0.70 -13.64 20.03
N LYS A 208 1.29 -14.79 20.38
CA LYS A 208 2.08 -14.94 21.63
C LYS A 208 3.40 -14.16 21.57
N LYS A 209 4.01 -14.07 20.39
CA LYS A 209 5.27 -13.35 20.14
C LYS A 209 5.05 -12.28 19.08
N HIS A 210 5.75 -11.17 19.22
CA HIS A 210 5.60 -9.99 18.36
C HIS A 210 6.96 -9.56 17.76
N GLY A 211 6.92 -8.89 16.62
CA GLY A 211 8.08 -8.23 16.02
C GLY A 211 8.78 -9.01 14.90
N GLY A 212 8.26 -10.19 14.53
CA GLY A 212 8.75 -10.96 13.39
C GLY A 212 7.85 -12.13 13.07
N LEU A 213 7.90 -12.61 11.82
CA LEU A 213 7.20 -13.81 11.39
C LEU A 213 7.83 -15.06 12.02
N GLU A 214 6.99 -15.99 12.45
CA GLU A 214 7.42 -17.31 12.89
C GLU A 214 7.67 -18.18 11.65
N VAL A 215 8.93 -18.58 11.40
CA VAL A 215 9.29 -19.44 10.28
C VAL A 215 9.44 -20.91 10.73
N THR A 216 9.34 -21.83 9.79
CA THR A 216 9.21 -23.24 10.09
C THR A 216 10.47 -24.07 9.79
N SER A 217 11.48 -23.48 9.15
CA SER A 217 12.76 -24.12 8.85
C SER A 217 13.94 -23.13 8.96
N LYS A 218 15.17 -23.68 9.10
CA LYS A 218 16.39 -22.86 9.08
C LYS A 218 16.60 -22.16 7.72
N ALA A 219 16.26 -22.83 6.62
CA ALA A 219 16.35 -22.23 5.29
C ALA A 219 15.39 -21.04 5.17
N ASP A 220 14.14 -21.18 5.61
CA ASP A 220 13.17 -20.08 5.64
C ASP A 220 13.61 -18.95 6.56
N PHE A 221 14.30 -19.26 7.67
CA PHE A 221 14.83 -18.23 8.57
C PHE A 221 15.88 -17.35 7.88
N TYR A 222 16.87 -17.93 7.20
CA TYR A 222 17.86 -17.16 6.47
C TYR A 222 17.26 -16.43 5.26
N PHE A 223 16.29 -17.05 4.59
CA PHE A 223 15.59 -16.42 3.50
C PHE A 223 14.77 -15.20 3.99
N TYR A 224 14.09 -15.33 5.13
CA TYR A 224 13.38 -14.20 5.75
C TYR A 224 14.33 -13.08 6.14
N LEU A 225 15.51 -13.39 6.71
CA LEU A 225 16.52 -12.36 6.98
C LEU A 225 16.97 -11.64 5.69
N ALA A 226 17.22 -12.38 4.60
CA ALA A 226 17.59 -11.82 3.32
C ALA A 226 16.47 -10.88 2.77
N MET A 227 15.21 -11.29 2.91
CA MET A 227 14.06 -10.49 2.49
C MET A 227 13.80 -9.24 3.35
N ASN A 228 14.47 -9.07 4.49
CA ASN A 228 14.44 -7.80 5.22
C ASN A 228 15.42 -6.76 4.63
N VAL A 229 16.49 -7.17 3.95
CA VAL A 229 17.53 -6.28 3.44
C VAL A 229 17.00 -5.23 2.46
N PRO A 230 16.16 -5.56 1.44
CA PRO A 230 15.65 -4.58 0.48
C PRO A 230 14.92 -3.40 1.10
N MET A 231 14.22 -3.59 2.23
CA MET A 231 13.52 -2.50 2.93
C MET A 231 14.50 -1.47 3.49
N TYR A 232 15.60 -1.92 4.09
CA TYR A 232 16.64 -1.03 4.61
C TYR A 232 17.45 -0.39 3.48
N LEU A 233 17.72 -1.13 2.39
CA LEU A 233 18.37 -0.58 1.20
C LEU A 233 17.56 0.53 0.54
N ALA A 234 16.22 0.36 0.44
CA ALA A 234 15.35 1.41 -0.09
C ALA A 234 15.44 2.70 0.73
N LEU A 235 15.45 2.58 2.07
CA LEU A 235 15.62 3.73 2.96
C LEU A 235 17.03 4.34 2.86
N ALA A 236 18.06 3.52 2.66
CA ALA A 236 19.41 3.99 2.44
C ALA A 236 19.54 4.74 1.09
N VAL A 237 18.92 4.21 0.02
CA VAL A 237 18.85 4.88 -1.30
C VAL A 237 18.12 6.22 -1.19
N LEU A 238 17.04 6.27 -0.43
CA LEU A 238 16.35 7.54 -0.16
C LEU A 238 17.27 8.52 0.58
N THR A 239 17.97 8.07 1.63
CA THR A 239 18.90 8.91 2.38
C THR A 239 20.00 9.47 1.47
N TRP A 240 20.55 8.61 0.58
CA TRP A 240 21.52 9.04 -0.44
C TRP A 240 20.91 10.09 -1.38
N LYS A 241 19.65 9.89 -1.83
CA LYS A 241 18.99 10.87 -2.71
C LYS A 241 18.75 12.22 -2.04
N LEU A 242 18.52 12.25 -0.74
CA LEU A 242 18.32 13.48 0.04
C LEU A 242 19.62 14.12 0.52
N SER A 243 20.77 13.44 0.41
CA SER A 243 22.08 13.88 0.87
C SER A 243 22.63 15.06 0.07
N PRO A 244 23.69 15.73 0.55
CA PRO A 244 24.30 16.88 -0.13
C PRO A 244 24.79 16.57 -1.54
N VAL A 245 25.14 15.31 -1.81
CA VAL A 245 25.61 14.85 -3.14
C VAL A 245 24.50 14.94 -4.21
N ASN A 246 23.23 14.93 -3.82
CA ASN A 246 22.09 14.97 -4.74
C ASN A 246 21.20 16.19 -4.50
N LEU A 247 20.26 16.10 -3.55
CA LEU A 247 19.23 17.14 -3.34
C LEU A 247 19.59 18.15 -2.25
N GLY A 248 20.58 17.85 -1.40
CA GLY A 248 21.04 18.76 -0.34
C GLY A 248 20.02 19.04 0.78
N LEU A 249 18.95 18.23 0.91
CA LEU A 249 17.98 18.36 2.00
C LEU A 249 18.54 17.90 3.35
N LEU A 250 19.45 16.95 3.32
CA LEU A 250 20.18 16.47 4.48
C LEU A 250 21.63 16.96 4.40
N ASN A 251 22.22 17.34 5.51
CA ASN A 251 23.64 17.55 5.60
C ASN A 251 24.38 16.20 5.82
N ASP A 252 25.72 16.19 5.71
CA ASP A 252 26.53 14.96 5.86
C ASP A 252 26.33 14.31 7.22
N MET A 253 26.22 15.08 8.30
CA MET A 253 26.03 14.56 9.65
C MET A 253 24.67 13.86 9.78
N ALA A 254 23.60 14.46 9.24
CA ALA A 254 22.26 13.87 9.24
C ALA A 254 22.22 12.59 8.39
N SER A 255 22.81 12.61 7.18
CA SER A 255 22.88 11.45 6.28
C SER A 255 23.62 10.28 6.93
N ASN A 256 24.78 10.52 7.50
CA ASN A 256 25.58 9.50 8.20
C ASN A 256 24.87 9.00 9.47
N GLY A 257 24.19 9.89 10.20
CA GLY A 257 23.38 9.54 11.35
C GLY A 257 22.22 8.59 10.97
N ILE A 258 21.53 8.87 9.86
CA ILE A 258 20.45 7.99 9.35
C ILE A 258 21.00 6.64 8.93
N TYR A 259 22.15 6.57 8.21
CA TYR A 259 22.76 5.28 7.86
C TYR A 259 23.10 4.46 9.11
N LEU A 260 23.68 5.09 10.13
CA LEU A 260 23.97 4.41 11.40
C LEU A 260 22.69 3.89 12.06
N ILE A 261 21.63 4.70 12.10
CA ILE A 261 20.32 4.30 12.63
C ILE A 261 19.76 3.11 11.86
N LEU A 262 19.82 3.11 10.52
CA LEU A 262 19.36 1.99 9.70
C LEU A 262 20.11 0.70 10.01
N VAL A 263 21.44 0.76 10.19
CA VAL A 263 22.27 -0.40 10.58
C VAL A 263 21.86 -0.90 11.96
N VAL A 264 21.71 -0.02 12.94
CA VAL A 264 21.28 -0.39 14.29
C VAL A 264 19.88 -1.03 14.28
N LEU A 265 18.92 -0.43 13.56
CA LEU A 265 17.58 -0.97 13.42
C LEU A 265 17.57 -2.33 12.73
N PHE A 266 18.41 -2.53 11.70
CA PHE A 266 18.57 -3.83 11.05
C PHE A 266 19.10 -4.89 12.04
N ILE A 267 20.11 -4.57 12.83
CA ILE A 267 20.65 -5.48 13.85
C ILE A 267 19.57 -5.80 14.90
N VAL A 268 18.81 -4.82 15.36
CA VAL A 268 17.69 -5.03 16.30
C VAL A 268 16.64 -5.94 15.67
N GLN A 269 16.28 -5.70 14.39
CA GLN A 269 15.32 -6.54 13.67
C GLN A 269 15.80 -7.99 13.54
N VAL A 270 17.06 -8.20 13.16
CA VAL A 270 17.66 -9.55 13.08
C VAL A 270 17.62 -10.27 14.44
N ARG A 271 17.96 -9.55 15.53
CA ARG A 271 17.87 -10.10 16.90
C ARG A 271 16.42 -10.44 17.28
N THR A 272 15.48 -9.60 16.93
CA THR A 272 14.06 -9.83 17.21
C THR A 272 13.54 -11.04 16.44
N ILE A 273 13.84 -11.14 15.14
CA ILE A 273 13.49 -12.30 14.31
C ILE A 273 14.10 -13.59 14.89
N HIS A 274 15.38 -13.55 15.30
CA HIS A 274 16.03 -14.68 15.92
C HIS A 274 15.34 -15.06 17.25
N HIS A 275 15.03 -14.10 18.10
CA HIS A 275 14.36 -14.34 19.38
C HIS A 275 12.98 -14.98 19.21
N VAL A 276 12.19 -14.48 18.25
CA VAL A 276 10.87 -15.06 17.91
C VAL A 276 11.00 -16.51 17.48
N ASN A 277 12.03 -16.82 16.68
CA ASN A 277 12.19 -18.13 16.04
C ASN A 277 13.07 -19.11 16.80
N LYS A 278 13.73 -18.71 17.90
CA LYS A 278 14.70 -19.54 18.64
C LYS A 278 14.16 -20.92 19.02
N GLU A 279 12.95 -20.98 19.54
CA GLU A 279 12.32 -22.25 19.95
C GLU A 279 11.95 -23.11 18.74
N HIS A 280 11.36 -22.55 17.71
CA HIS A 280 11.00 -23.24 16.47
C HIS A 280 12.23 -23.84 15.76
N LEU A 281 13.34 -23.10 15.77
CA LEU A 281 14.60 -23.57 15.16
C LEU A 281 15.27 -24.66 15.95
N ALA A 282 15.06 -24.73 17.30
CA ALA A 282 15.61 -25.72 18.17
C ALA A 282 14.76 -27.00 18.25
N GLN A 283 13.45 -26.87 18.36
CA GLN A 283 12.51 -27.99 18.61
C GLN A 283 11.78 -28.47 17.36
N GLY A 284 11.83 -27.67 16.27
CA GLY A 284 11.03 -27.91 15.07
C GLY A 284 9.58 -27.43 15.25
N VAL A 285 8.83 -27.45 14.15
CA VAL A 285 7.42 -27.03 14.11
C VAL A 285 6.57 -28.23 13.67
N PRO A 286 5.44 -28.52 14.35
CA PRO A 286 4.52 -29.58 13.94
C PRO A 286 4.13 -29.42 12.46
N GLU A 287 4.00 -30.55 11.74
CA GLU A 287 3.77 -30.53 10.28
C GLU A 287 2.54 -29.73 9.89
N ILE A 288 1.46 -29.83 10.66
CA ILE A 288 0.19 -29.12 10.44
C ILE A 288 0.31 -27.58 10.55
N GLN A 289 1.38 -27.07 11.16
CA GLN A 289 1.65 -25.64 11.32
C GLN A 289 2.73 -25.13 10.36
N ARG A 290 3.30 -26.02 9.54
CA ARG A 290 4.37 -25.65 8.62
C ARG A 290 3.81 -24.89 7.42
N TYR A 291 4.51 -23.84 7.04
CA TYR A 291 4.35 -23.17 5.77
C TYR A 291 5.71 -22.84 5.18
N LYS A 292 5.78 -22.55 3.89
CA LYS A 292 7.03 -22.18 3.21
C LYS A 292 7.11 -20.67 3.11
N PHE A 293 8.15 -20.07 3.69
CA PHE A 293 8.36 -18.61 3.62
C PHE A 293 8.49 -18.11 2.18
N LYS A 294 8.88 -18.94 1.21
CA LYS A 294 8.90 -18.56 -0.21
C LYS A 294 7.56 -18.03 -0.70
N GLN A 295 6.42 -18.46 -0.12
CA GLN A 295 5.11 -17.94 -0.48
C GLN A 295 4.98 -16.45 -0.10
N VAL A 296 5.44 -16.09 1.09
CA VAL A 296 5.50 -14.68 1.52
C VAL A 296 6.42 -13.90 0.59
N ALA A 297 7.62 -14.40 0.30
CA ALA A 297 8.59 -13.73 -0.56
C ALA A 297 8.05 -13.46 -1.98
N VAL A 298 7.32 -14.42 -2.57
CA VAL A 298 6.71 -14.23 -3.89
C VAL A 298 5.61 -13.15 -3.82
N LEU A 299 4.79 -13.15 -2.76
CA LEU A 299 3.75 -12.12 -2.57
C LEU A 299 4.36 -10.74 -2.35
N ASP A 300 5.45 -10.64 -1.58
CA ASP A 300 6.20 -9.41 -1.37
C ASP A 300 6.68 -8.79 -2.69
N ILE A 301 7.31 -9.62 -3.54
CA ILE A 301 7.84 -9.19 -4.84
C ILE A 301 6.71 -8.91 -5.84
N ALA A 302 5.61 -9.68 -5.80
CA ALA A 302 4.44 -9.39 -6.62
C ALA A 302 3.81 -8.05 -6.23
N TYR A 303 3.76 -7.74 -4.92
CA TYR A 303 3.23 -6.47 -4.45
C TYR A 303 4.19 -5.30 -4.67
N PHE A 304 5.49 -5.56 -4.72
CA PHE A 304 6.50 -4.58 -5.16
C PHE A 304 6.19 -4.06 -6.57
N VAL A 305 5.88 -4.93 -7.53
CA VAL A 305 5.63 -4.51 -8.92
C VAL A 305 4.21 -3.98 -9.13
N THR A 306 3.20 -4.52 -8.43
CA THR A 306 1.81 -4.08 -8.56
C THR A 306 1.60 -2.77 -7.79
N PHE A 307 1.51 -2.80 -6.48
CA PHE A 307 1.25 -1.63 -5.65
C PHE A 307 2.39 -0.59 -5.70
N GLY A 308 3.64 -1.04 -5.81
CA GLY A 308 4.77 -0.12 -5.94
C GLY A 308 4.69 0.73 -7.19
N SER A 309 4.29 0.14 -8.32
CA SER A 309 4.06 0.90 -9.55
C SER A 309 2.80 1.76 -9.47
N GLU A 310 1.71 1.29 -8.84
CA GLU A 310 0.52 2.12 -8.62
C GLU A 310 0.87 3.39 -7.86
N LEU A 311 1.54 3.28 -6.70
CA LEU A 311 1.91 4.43 -5.88
C LEU A 311 2.79 5.42 -6.64
N ALA A 312 3.77 4.91 -7.40
CA ALA A 312 4.66 5.75 -8.18
C ALA A 312 3.90 6.48 -9.29
N VAL A 313 3.08 5.77 -10.06
CA VAL A 313 2.33 6.34 -11.18
C VAL A 313 1.24 7.31 -10.71
N VAL A 314 0.43 6.95 -9.72
CA VAL A 314 -0.59 7.85 -9.15
C VAL A 314 0.03 9.15 -8.63
N SER A 315 1.25 9.07 -8.05
CA SER A 315 1.95 10.25 -7.54
C SER A 315 2.40 11.22 -8.63
N MET A 316 2.76 10.72 -9.83
CA MET A 316 3.37 11.52 -10.90
C MET A 316 2.44 11.75 -12.10
N LEU A 317 1.38 10.99 -12.26
CA LEU A 317 0.57 10.97 -13.47
C LEU A 317 -0.08 12.34 -13.82
N PRO A 318 -0.55 13.17 -12.85
CA PRO A 318 -1.01 14.52 -13.18
C PRO A 318 0.09 15.38 -13.82
N LEU A 319 1.32 15.31 -13.31
CA LEU A 319 2.46 16.02 -13.89
C LEU A 319 2.83 15.47 -15.28
N PHE A 320 2.80 14.14 -15.43
CA PHE A 320 3.02 13.52 -16.74
C PHE A 320 2.09 14.05 -17.81
N PHE A 321 0.77 14.16 -17.52
CA PHE A 321 -0.19 14.72 -18.47
C PHE A 321 0.08 16.19 -18.77
N LEU A 322 0.43 16.98 -17.74
CA LEU A 322 0.78 18.41 -17.93
C LEU A 322 2.04 18.59 -18.77
N ASP A 323 3.06 17.78 -18.53
CA ASP A 323 4.35 17.86 -19.21
C ASP A 323 4.30 17.31 -20.64
N THR A 324 3.39 16.35 -20.92
CA THR A 324 3.31 15.67 -22.21
C THR A 324 2.33 16.35 -23.18
N PHE A 325 1.21 16.87 -22.69
CA PHE A 325 0.15 17.43 -23.52
C PHE A 325 0.00 18.94 -23.31
N GLU A 326 0.24 19.73 -24.34
CA GLU A 326 0.12 21.19 -24.26
C GLU A 326 -1.33 21.64 -24.03
N GLY A 327 -1.50 22.75 -23.32
CA GLY A 327 -2.79 23.41 -23.11
C GLY A 327 -3.69 22.82 -22.03
N LEU A 328 -3.23 21.79 -21.29
CA LEU A 328 -3.97 21.26 -20.15
C LEU A 328 -3.84 22.15 -18.91
N SER A 329 -4.96 22.40 -18.24
CA SER A 329 -4.96 22.96 -16.88
C SER A 329 -4.67 21.90 -15.83
N ALA A 330 -4.25 22.31 -14.63
CA ALA A 330 -4.05 21.41 -13.49
C ALA A 330 -5.30 20.56 -13.16
N VAL A 331 -6.51 21.16 -13.28
CA VAL A 331 -7.79 20.47 -13.08
C VAL A 331 -7.99 19.38 -14.13
N GLN A 332 -7.74 19.69 -15.39
CA GLN A 332 -7.88 18.72 -16.49
C GLN A 332 -6.88 17.58 -16.35
N ALA A 333 -5.61 17.89 -16.06
CA ALA A 333 -4.58 16.87 -15.83
C ALA A 333 -4.91 15.97 -14.64
N GLY A 334 -5.43 16.54 -13.54
CA GLY A 334 -5.91 15.78 -12.39
C GLY A 334 -7.06 14.84 -12.73
N LEU A 335 -8.04 15.32 -13.53
CA LEU A 335 -9.16 14.51 -14.01
C LEU A 335 -8.70 13.35 -14.91
N LEU A 336 -7.82 13.62 -15.88
CA LEU A 336 -7.28 12.61 -16.78
C LEU A 336 -6.49 11.54 -16.00
N ALA A 337 -5.64 11.97 -15.08
CA ALA A 337 -4.84 11.09 -14.24
C ALA A 337 -5.69 10.25 -13.26
N SER A 338 -6.84 10.77 -12.82
CA SER A 338 -7.72 10.08 -11.89
C SER A 338 -8.26 8.76 -12.44
N GLY A 339 -8.34 8.63 -13.78
CA GLY A 339 -8.78 7.42 -14.47
C GLY A 339 -7.96 6.18 -14.06
N PHE A 340 -6.65 6.34 -13.89
CA PHE A 340 -5.77 5.26 -13.42
C PHE A 340 -6.19 4.76 -12.03
N ALA A 341 -6.33 5.64 -11.06
CA ALA A 341 -6.72 5.26 -9.69
C ALA A 341 -8.21 4.89 -9.56
N PHE A 342 -9.08 5.41 -10.46
CA PHE A 342 -10.50 5.09 -10.50
C PHE A 342 -10.75 3.58 -10.72
N MET A 343 -9.88 2.94 -11.48
CA MET A 343 -9.97 1.50 -11.76
C MET A 343 -9.95 0.63 -10.49
N ASN A 344 -9.44 1.13 -9.37
CA ASN A 344 -9.45 0.42 -8.07
C ASN A 344 -10.85 -0.05 -7.64
N LEU A 345 -11.90 0.70 -8.00
CA LEU A 345 -13.29 0.33 -7.67
C LEU A 345 -13.69 -1.03 -8.25
N VAL A 346 -13.17 -1.38 -9.41
CA VAL A 346 -13.55 -2.58 -10.16
C VAL A 346 -12.41 -3.59 -10.23
N ALA A 347 -11.20 -3.14 -10.55
CA ALA A 347 -10.09 -4.03 -10.84
C ALA A 347 -9.66 -4.86 -9.62
N ARG A 348 -9.53 -4.23 -8.46
CA ARG A 348 -9.07 -4.91 -7.23
C ARG A 348 -10.03 -5.99 -6.74
N PRO A 349 -11.36 -5.73 -6.62
CA PRO A 349 -12.34 -6.78 -6.34
C PRO A 349 -12.36 -7.90 -7.40
N THR A 350 -12.21 -7.53 -8.69
CA THR A 350 -12.15 -8.50 -9.79
C THR A 350 -10.92 -9.41 -9.66
N GLY A 351 -9.74 -8.85 -9.35
CA GLY A 351 -8.52 -9.63 -9.14
C GLY A 351 -8.64 -10.63 -8.00
N GLY A 352 -9.22 -10.21 -6.86
CA GLY A 352 -9.54 -11.09 -5.74
C GLY A 352 -10.51 -12.21 -6.13
N HIS A 353 -11.60 -11.87 -6.81
CA HIS A 353 -12.59 -12.84 -7.28
C HIS A 353 -12.02 -13.84 -8.29
N LEU A 354 -11.23 -13.36 -9.27
CA LEU A 354 -10.58 -14.24 -10.25
C LEU A 354 -9.57 -15.17 -9.57
N SER A 355 -8.85 -14.67 -8.57
CA SER A 355 -7.92 -15.46 -7.75
C SER A 355 -8.64 -16.60 -7.03
N ASP A 356 -9.82 -16.32 -6.46
CA ASP A 356 -10.64 -17.32 -5.76
C ASP A 356 -11.27 -18.35 -6.71
N SER A 357 -11.54 -17.99 -7.99
CA SER A 357 -12.34 -18.81 -8.91
C SER A 357 -11.54 -19.57 -9.97
N ILE A 358 -10.40 -19.01 -10.46
CA ILE A 358 -9.63 -19.56 -11.58
C ILE A 358 -8.35 -20.27 -11.10
N GLY A 359 -7.92 -19.96 -9.90
CA GLY A 359 -6.65 -20.39 -9.31
C GLY A 359 -5.70 -19.22 -9.08
N ARG A 360 -5.00 -19.29 -7.97
CA ARG A 360 -4.30 -18.13 -7.40
C ARG A 360 -3.03 -17.78 -8.17
N ARG A 361 -2.16 -18.78 -8.40
CA ARG A 361 -0.93 -18.59 -9.18
C ARG A 361 -1.22 -18.20 -10.63
N LYS A 362 -2.20 -18.87 -11.26
CA LYS A 362 -2.55 -18.60 -12.68
C LYS A 362 -3.06 -17.17 -12.84
N THR A 363 -3.97 -16.74 -11.97
CA THR A 363 -4.53 -15.38 -11.99
C THR A 363 -3.42 -14.35 -11.79
N LEU A 364 -2.59 -14.51 -10.77
CA LEU A 364 -1.50 -13.57 -10.49
C LEU A 364 -0.50 -13.49 -11.66
N SER A 365 -0.15 -14.63 -12.28
CA SER A 365 0.73 -14.68 -13.45
C SER A 365 0.16 -13.89 -14.65
N VAL A 366 -1.12 -14.10 -14.97
CA VAL A 366 -1.78 -13.39 -16.09
C VAL A 366 -1.85 -11.88 -15.82
N LEU A 367 -2.17 -11.49 -14.59
CA LEU A 367 -2.28 -10.07 -14.25
C LEU A 367 -0.92 -9.36 -14.29
N ILE A 368 0.15 -9.99 -13.82
CA ILE A 368 1.51 -9.42 -13.90
C ILE A 368 1.99 -9.35 -15.35
N ALA A 369 1.69 -10.36 -16.19
CA ALA A 369 2.01 -10.29 -17.62
C ALA A 369 1.26 -9.14 -18.30
N GLY A 370 -0.03 -8.95 -18.01
CA GLY A 370 -0.83 -7.84 -18.53
C GLY A 370 -0.30 -6.48 -18.06
N LEU A 371 0.14 -6.38 -16.80
CA LEU A 371 0.81 -5.20 -16.23
C LEU A 371 2.09 -4.86 -17.03
N ALA A 372 2.95 -5.85 -17.32
CA ALA A 372 4.16 -5.65 -18.10
C ALA A 372 3.85 -5.06 -19.50
N VAL A 373 2.90 -5.67 -20.21
CA VAL A 373 2.43 -5.16 -21.51
C VAL A 373 1.88 -3.75 -21.38
N GLY A 374 1.05 -3.49 -20.36
CA GLY A 374 0.48 -2.19 -20.11
C GLY A 374 1.54 -1.11 -19.95
N TYR A 375 2.57 -1.32 -19.15
CA TYR A 375 3.65 -0.34 -18.98
C TYR A 375 4.51 -0.14 -20.23
N PHE A 376 4.73 -1.17 -21.04
CA PHE A 376 5.38 -1.00 -22.35
C PHE A 376 4.51 -0.17 -23.31
N VAL A 377 3.19 -0.27 -23.24
CA VAL A 377 2.30 0.63 -23.99
C VAL A 377 2.40 2.06 -23.46
N LEU A 378 2.37 2.26 -22.13
CA LEU A 378 2.50 3.60 -21.56
C LEU A 378 3.83 4.28 -21.90
N SER A 379 4.90 3.50 -22.09
CA SER A 379 6.21 4.05 -22.47
C SER A 379 6.22 4.66 -23.89
N GLN A 380 5.20 4.39 -24.70
CA GLN A 380 5.08 4.94 -26.06
C GLN A 380 4.23 6.21 -26.12
N ILE A 381 3.64 6.63 -25.00
CA ILE A 381 2.80 7.84 -24.98
C ILE A 381 3.68 9.08 -25.08
N ASP A 382 3.41 9.91 -26.09
CA ASP A 382 4.04 11.18 -26.36
C ASP A 382 2.98 12.26 -26.71
N ALA A 383 3.44 13.45 -27.09
CA ALA A 383 2.59 14.61 -27.41
C ALA A 383 1.67 14.38 -28.62
N ASP A 384 2.00 13.46 -29.51
CA ASP A 384 1.22 13.18 -30.73
C ASP A 384 0.03 12.24 -30.47
N TRP A 385 -0.03 11.65 -29.29
CA TRP A 385 -1.14 10.78 -28.92
C TRP A 385 -2.45 11.57 -28.75
N TRP A 386 -3.53 10.96 -29.23
CA TRP A 386 -4.87 11.45 -28.89
C TRP A 386 -5.14 11.25 -27.39
N ILE A 387 -5.37 12.34 -26.66
CA ILE A 387 -5.52 12.33 -25.18
C ILE A 387 -6.48 11.25 -24.69
N PRO A 388 -7.72 11.06 -25.23
CA PRO A 388 -8.59 9.98 -24.79
C PRO A 388 -7.98 8.58 -24.92
N LEU A 389 -7.18 8.34 -25.98
CA LEU A 389 -6.49 7.05 -26.15
C LEU A 389 -5.41 6.86 -25.10
N ALA A 390 -4.66 7.90 -24.76
CA ALA A 390 -3.67 7.87 -23.68
C ALA A 390 -4.35 7.56 -22.32
N VAL A 391 -5.51 8.16 -22.04
CA VAL A 391 -6.30 7.86 -20.83
C VAL A 391 -6.79 6.41 -20.82
N ILE A 392 -7.32 5.91 -21.93
CA ILE A 392 -7.77 4.51 -22.04
C ILE A 392 -6.59 3.56 -21.83
N ALA A 393 -5.41 3.86 -22.39
CA ALA A 393 -4.21 3.06 -22.20
C ALA A 393 -3.77 3.04 -20.73
N THR A 394 -3.78 4.20 -20.04
CA THR A 394 -3.46 4.26 -18.60
C THR A 394 -4.47 3.47 -17.78
N MET A 395 -5.76 3.55 -18.06
CA MET A 395 -6.80 2.79 -17.38
C MET A 395 -6.68 1.28 -17.63
N ALA A 396 -6.38 0.88 -18.86
CA ALA A 396 -6.17 -0.53 -19.21
C ALA A 396 -4.95 -1.13 -18.49
N CYS A 397 -3.83 -0.40 -18.43
CA CYS A 397 -2.66 -0.78 -17.63
C CYS A 397 -3.03 -0.90 -16.15
N SER A 398 -3.71 0.11 -15.63
CA SER A 398 -4.15 0.17 -14.25
C SER A 398 -5.04 -1.00 -13.84
N PHE A 399 -5.90 -1.49 -14.75
CA PHE A 399 -6.71 -2.68 -14.48
C PHE A 399 -5.85 -3.87 -14.07
N PHE A 400 -4.78 -4.17 -14.84
CA PHE A 400 -3.88 -5.28 -14.53
C PHE A 400 -3.07 -5.04 -13.25
N VAL A 401 -2.64 -3.82 -13.01
CA VAL A 401 -1.92 -3.41 -11.81
C VAL A 401 -2.77 -3.69 -10.57
N GLN A 402 -3.95 -3.13 -10.52
CA GLN A 402 -4.81 -3.15 -9.33
C GLN A 402 -5.53 -4.49 -9.15
N ALA A 403 -5.87 -5.18 -10.24
CA ALA A 403 -6.34 -6.57 -10.16
C ALA A 403 -5.24 -7.49 -9.59
N GLY A 404 -3.97 -7.26 -9.99
CA GLY A 404 -2.81 -7.96 -9.41
C GLY A 404 -2.69 -7.77 -7.91
N GLU A 405 -2.94 -6.56 -7.42
CA GLU A 405 -2.96 -6.26 -5.98
C GLU A 405 -4.08 -7.03 -5.24
N GLY A 406 -5.28 -7.06 -5.82
CA GLY A 406 -6.39 -7.85 -5.28
C GLY A 406 -6.07 -9.34 -5.23
N ALA A 407 -5.41 -9.86 -6.27
CA ALA A 407 -4.98 -11.26 -6.31
C ALA A 407 -3.91 -11.59 -5.25
N VAL A 408 -2.93 -10.69 -5.00
CA VAL A 408 -1.94 -10.86 -3.93
C VAL A 408 -2.62 -10.99 -2.57
N PHE A 409 -3.52 -10.07 -2.23
CA PHE A 409 -4.14 -10.07 -0.91
C PHE A 409 -5.20 -11.14 -0.74
N ALA A 410 -5.81 -11.66 -1.80
CA ALA A 410 -6.62 -12.87 -1.75
C ALA A 410 -5.81 -14.12 -1.29
N ILE A 411 -4.47 -14.09 -1.45
CA ILE A 411 -3.59 -15.21 -1.07
C ILE A 411 -3.01 -15.03 0.34
N VAL A 412 -2.73 -13.80 0.77
CA VAL A 412 -2.06 -13.49 2.05
C VAL A 412 -2.65 -14.23 3.26
N PRO A 413 -3.97 -14.24 3.52
CA PRO A 413 -4.55 -14.94 4.66
C PRO A 413 -4.42 -16.46 4.60
N LEU A 414 -4.19 -17.00 3.40
CA LEU A 414 -4.12 -18.43 3.14
C LEU A 414 -2.70 -18.99 3.33
N VAL A 415 -1.69 -18.14 3.47
CA VAL A 415 -0.33 -18.58 3.80
C VAL A 415 -0.26 -19.01 5.27
N GLN A 416 -0.71 -18.13 6.18
CA GLN A 416 -0.80 -18.43 7.61
C GLN A 416 -1.75 -17.44 8.29
N ARG A 417 -2.98 -17.88 8.59
CA ARG A 417 -4.06 -17.02 9.06
C ARG A 417 -3.74 -16.24 10.33
N ARG A 418 -3.10 -16.87 11.32
CA ARG A 418 -2.74 -16.21 12.58
C ARG A 418 -1.71 -15.09 12.44
N MET A 419 -0.96 -15.07 11.32
CA MET A 419 0.06 -14.05 11.02
C MET A 419 -0.33 -13.17 9.84
N THR A 420 -1.61 -13.14 9.45
CA THR A 420 -2.11 -12.35 8.32
C THR A 420 -1.67 -10.89 8.40
N GLY A 421 -1.76 -10.26 9.57
CA GLY A 421 -1.34 -8.87 9.77
C GLY A 421 0.15 -8.64 9.52
N GLN A 422 1.00 -9.56 9.99
CA GLN A 422 2.45 -9.47 9.79
C GLN A 422 2.84 -9.74 8.33
N ILE A 423 2.23 -10.75 7.67
CA ILE A 423 2.45 -11.05 6.25
C ILE A 423 1.95 -9.89 5.39
N ALA A 424 0.75 -9.37 5.67
CA ALA A 424 0.21 -8.17 5.01
C ALA A 424 1.10 -6.94 5.21
N GLY A 425 1.66 -6.79 6.41
CA GLY A 425 2.61 -5.73 6.73
C GLY A 425 3.88 -5.82 5.91
N MET A 426 4.44 -7.02 5.75
CA MET A 426 5.65 -7.25 4.96
C MET A 426 5.39 -7.04 3.47
N ALA A 427 4.36 -7.66 2.90
CA ALA A 427 3.95 -7.45 1.51
C ALA A 427 3.68 -5.96 1.23
N GLY A 428 2.93 -5.31 2.14
CA GLY A 428 2.67 -3.89 2.05
C GLY A 428 3.92 -3.02 2.12
N ALA A 429 4.91 -3.36 2.95
CA ALA A 429 6.20 -2.67 2.99
C ALA A 429 6.95 -2.81 1.65
N TYR A 430 6.94 -4.00 1.05
CA TYR A 430 7.54 -4.24 -0.26
C TYR A 430 6.89 -3.42 -1.38
N GLY A 431 5.59 -3.22 -1.35
CA GLY A 431 4.93 -2.29 -2.27
C GLY A 431 5.50 -0.87 -2.16
N ASN A 432 5.77 -0.38 -0.94
CA ASN A 432 6.40 0.94 -0.76
C ASN A 432 7.89 0.94 -1.13
N VAL A 433 8.61 -0.17 -0.93
CA VAL A 433 9.98 -0.33 -1.47
C VAL A 433 9.95 -0.16 -2.99
N GLY A 434 9.00 -0.79 -3.68
CA GLY A 434 8.79 -0.61 -5.12
C GLY A 434 8.57 0.85 -5.50
N ALA A 435 7.67 1.54 -4.80
CA ALA A 435 7.37 2.94 -5.05
C ALA A 435 8.61 3.85 -4.87
N VAL A 436 9.37 3.66 -3.78
CA VAL A 436 10.62 4.43 -3.53
C VAL A 436 11.63 4.19 -4.65
N ILE A 437 11.81 2.93 -5.07
CA ILE A 437 12.75 2.59 -6.13
C ILE A 437 12.30 3.18 -7.46
N TYR A 438 11.03 3.00 -7.86
CA TYR A 438 10.51 3.54 -9.11
C TYR A 438 10.55 5.07 -9.16
N LEU A 439 10.15 5.75 -8.09
CA LEU A 439 10.23 7.22 -8.03
C LEU A 439 11.69 7.72 -8.00
N THR A 440 12.60 6.93 -7.41
CA THR A 440 14.03 7.22 -7.48
C THR A 440 14.53 7.08 -8.91
N VAL A 441 14.17 6.00 -9.63
CA VAL A 441 14.48 5.85 -11.06
C VAL A 441 13.92 7.03 -11.87
N LEU A 442 12.67 7.42 -11.66
CA LEU A 442 12.06 8.58 -12.34
C LEU A 442 12.87 9.88 -12.12
N SER A 443 13.61 9.99 -11.02
CA SER A 443 14.42 11.18 -10.77
C SER A 443 15.65 11.30 -11.70
N PHE A 444 16.02 10.24 -12.42
CA PHE A 444 17.18 10.18 -13.31
C PHE A 444 16.83 9.99 -14.78
N VAL A 445 15.62 9.55 -15.08
CA VAL A 445 15.20 9.18 -16.45
C VAL A 445 13.91 9.92 -16.85
N ASP A 446 13.59 9.90 -18.15
CA ASP A 446 12.35 10.40 -18.69
C ASP A 446 11.17 9.43 -18.39
N TYR A 447 9.95 9.88 -18.70
CA TYR A 447 8.74 9.10 -18.47
C TYR A 447 8.69 7.80 -19.26
N SER A 448 9.15 7.81 -20.52
CA SER A 448 9.18 6.61 -21.37
C SER A 448 10.08 5.53 -20.76
N THR A 449 11.32 5.88 -20.42
CA THR A 449 12.28 4.98 -19.76
C THR A 449 11.77 4.51 -18.40
N PHE A 450 11.10 5.38 -17.63
CA PHE A 450 10.50 5.03 -16.36
C PHE A 450 9.46 3.91 -16.51
N PHE A 451 8.53 4.04 -17.45
CA PHE A 451 7.53 3.00 -17.73
C PHE A 451 8.16 1.70 -18.25
N MET A 452 9.20 1.79 -19.10
CA MET A 452 9.95 0.61 -19.56
C MET A 452 10.61 -0.15 -18.41
N VAL A 453 11.19 0.56 -17.42
CA VAL A 453 11.80 -0.07 -16.24
C VAL A 453 10.76 -0.84 -15.43
N ILE A 454 9.56 -0.27 -15.23
CA ILE A 454 8.48 -0.97 -14.54
C ILE A 454 8.06 -2.22 -15.33
N GLY A 455 7.85 -2.10 -16.64
CA GLY A 455 7.49 -3.22 -17.51
C GLY A 455 8.53 -4.35 -17.47
N ALA A 456 9.82 -4.01 -17.55
CA ALA A 456 10.91 -4.98 -17.47
C ALA A 456 10.97 -5.68 -16.11
N SER A 457 10.79 -4.92 -15.00
CA SER A 457 10.72 -5.50 -13.66
C SER A 457 9.54 -6.47 -13.50
N ALA A 458 8.41 -6.16 -14.14
CA ALA A 458 7.23 -7.03 -14.15
C ALA A 458 7.48 -8.38 -14.85
N ILE A 459 8.28 -8.40 -15.92
CA ILE A 459 8.68 -9.66 -16.56
C ILE A 459 9.49 -10.52 -15.60
N LEU A 460 10.43 -9.93 -14.85
CA LEU A 460 11.19 -10.67 -13.83
C LEU A 460 10.27 -11.23 -12.74
N VAL A 461 9.33 -10.43 -12.28
CA VAL A 461 8.37 -10.87 -11.25
C VAL A 461 7.42 -11.94 -11.78
N PHE A 462 7.00 -11.87 -13.05
CA PHE A 462 6.24 -12.94 -13.71
C PHE A 462 6.97 -14.28 -13.64
N MET A 463 8.28 -14.29 -13.92
CA MET A 463 9.09 -15.51 -13.79
C MET A 463 9.16 -16.02 -12.36
N LEU A 464 9.28 -15.12 -11.38
CA LEU A 464 9.34 -15.50 -9.96
C LEU A 464 8.01 -16.04 -9.43
N VAL A 465 6.87 -15.54 -9.91
CA VAL A 465 5.53 -16.05 -9.53
C VAL A 465 5.34 -17.52 -9.94
N GLN A 466 6.06 -18.00 -10.97
CA GLN A 466 5.99 -19.42 -11.34
C GLN A 466 6.49 -20.36 -10.25
N PHE A 467 7.30 -19.88 -9.29
CA PHE A 467 7.75 -20.66 -8.12
C PHE A 467 6.74 -20.66 -6.97
N MET A 468 5.61 -19.96 -7.07
CA MET A 468 4.55 -20.01 -6.06
C MET A 468 3.87 -21.37 -6.09
N ASP A 469 3.71 -21.99 -4.91
CA ASP A 469 2.87 -23.16 -4.77
C ASP A 469 1.41 -22.72 -4.73
N GLU A 470 0.52 -23.40 -5.45
CA GLU A 470 -0.93 -23.15 -5.35
C GLU A 470 -1.39 -23.53 -3.94
N PRO A 471 -2.04 -22.62 -3.18
CA PRO A 471 -2.66 -22.99 -1.91
C PRO A 471 -3.72 -24.05 -2.17
N SER A 472 -3.57 -25.22 -1.56
CA SER A 472 -4.49 -26.35 -1.76
C SER A 472 -4.64 -27.12 -0.44
N GLY A 473 -5.76 -27.84 -0.30
CA GLY A 473 -6.03 -28.68 0.84
C GLY A 473 -6.65 -27.95 2.03
N LYS A 474 -6.31 -28.37 3.26
CA LYS A 474 -6.89 -27.83 4.49
C LYS A 474 -5.83 -27.12 5.31
N MET A 475 -6.12 -25.89 5.69
CA MET A 475 -5.31 -25.13 6.64
C MET A 475 -5.83 -25.41 8.07
N ALA A 476 -4.92 -25.72 8.99
CA ALA A 476 -5.28 -25.91 10.39
C ALA A 476 -5.24 -24.58 11.13
N GLU A 477 -6.32 -24.23 11.79
CA GLU A 477 -6.41 -23.11 12.72
C GLU A 477 -6.54 -23.67 14.14
N ILE A 478 -5.66 -23.24 15.05
CA ILE A 478 -5.76 -23.61 16.46
C ILE A 478 -6.59 -22.55 17.15
N LEU A 479 -7.76 -22.92 17.63
CA LEU A 479 -8.64 -22.05 18.39
C LEU A 479 -8.06 -21.75 19.79
N PRO A 480 -8.54 -20.69 20.48
CA PRO A 480 -8.06 -20.29 21.81
C PRO A 480 -8.18 -21.39 22.88
N ASP A 481 -9.09 -22.34 22.71
CA ASP A 481 -9.31 -23.49 23.57
C ASP A 481 -8.36 -24.68 23.28
N GLY A 482 -7.46 -24.53 22.27
CA GLY A 482 -6.53 -25.56 21.83
C GLY A 482 -7.11 -26.55 20.82
N THR A 483 -8.39 -26.43 20.44
CA THR A 483 -8.99 -27.26 19.39
C THR A 483 -8.45 -26.88 18.02
N VAL A 484 -8.25 -27.89 17.13
CA VAL A 484 -7.78 -27.68 15.76
C VAL A 484 -8.99 -27.65 14.83
N GLN A 485 -9.24 -26.50 14.21
CA GLN A 485 -10.25 -26.37 13.16
C GLN A 485 -9.56 -26.46 11.79
N LEU A 486 -10.01 -27.39 10.96
CA LEU A 486 -9.56 -27.48 9.57
C LEU A 486 -10.42 -26.59 8.70
N ILE A 487 -9.78 -25.65 8.00
CA ILE A 487 -10.41 -24.72 7.05
C ILE A 487 -10.04 -25.18 5.66
N ASP A 488 -11.05 -25.41 4.84
CA ASP A 488 -10.91 -25.73 3.43
C ASP A 488 -10.42 -24.48 2.67
N VAL A 489 -9.31 -24.62 1.94
CA VAL A 489 -8.65 -23.51 1.23
C VAL A 489 -9.01 -23.51 -0.25
N GLU A 490 -9.66 -24.61 -0.75
CA GLU A 490 -10.16 -24.74 -2.11
C GLU A 490 -11.48 -24.02 -2.34
#